data_67bcac90735c73998578cc3a9faaa149
#
_entry.id   67bcac90735c73998578cc3a9faaa149
#
_cell.length_a   1.000
_cell.length_b   1.000
_cell.length_c   1.000
_cell.angle_alpha   90.00
_cell.angle_beta   90.00
_cell.angle_gamma   90.00
#
_symmetry.space_group_name_H-M   'P 1'
#
loop_
_entity.id
_entity.type
_entity.pdbx_description
1 polymer ?
#
loop_
_entity_poly.entity_id
_entity_poly.type
_entity_poly.pdbx_seq_one_letter_code
_entity_poly.pdbx_strand_id
1 'polypeptide(L)'
;MFKRLPLVNPVNRFERTHVEYDEGERPEIGLEIYEDQSKSVIAENDSPDLSFRYSINPYRGCGHGCAYCYARPSHEYLGFGSGVDFERKLVVKPRAPELLRAAFERPSWPGELLVFSGNTDCYQPIESRFELTRRCLEVCREYQNPVHIITKGALIERDIDLLADLHARASVGVSVSVTFWNDEVSRAMEPYVPLPRRRVETIRRLTAAGLPVMVHVAPVIVGLSDRDVIPILEAAREAGAISAMMMPVRLPGSVAEVFETRLREALPLRAERVLSRIRETRGGKLNDPRFGSRQRGEGSYMEAVWQVFEATRIKLGYGEFPEPRAGTFARPGRAGDQLGLF
;
A
#
# COMPACT_ATOMS: atom_id res chain seq x y z
N MET A 1 -11.61 13.90 21.60
CA MET A 1 -12.28 13.09 20.56
C MET A 1 -12.31 13.95 19.29
N PHE A 2 -11.41 13.72 18.34
CA PHE A 2 -11.39 14.52 17.10
C PHE A 2 -12.63 14.16 16.28
N LYS A 3 -13.54 15.13 16.14
CA LYS A 3 -14.71 14.98 15.28
C LYS A 3 -14.21 14.91 13.83
N ARG A 4 -14.42 13.79 13.19
CA ARG A 4 -14.03 13.54 11.81
C ARG A 4 -14.93 14.34 10.88
N LEU A 5 -14.34 15.27 10.16
CA LEU A 5 -15.05 15.86 9.01
C LEU A 5 -14.93 14.86 7.84
N PRO A 6 -16.04 14.43 7.24
CA PRO A 6 -15.99 13.60 6.06
C PRO A 6 -15.28 14.36 4.92
N LEU A 7 -14.38 13.66 4.22
CA LEU A 7 -13.79 14.21 3.00
C LEU A 7 -14.89 14.34 1.94
N VAL A 8 -14.96 15.52 1.32
CA VAL A 8 -15.81 15.72 0.15
C VAL A 8 -15.25 14.90 -1.01
N ASN A 9 -16.13 14.32 -1.83
CA ASN A 9 -15.71 13.71 -3.07
C ASN A 9 -15.35 14.80 -4.08
N PRO A 10 -14.14 14.82 -4.66
CA PRO A 10 -13.84 15.60 -5.84
C PRO A 10 -14.76 15.22 -7.01
N VAL A 11 -14.91 16.12 -7.97
CA VAL A 11 -15.68 15.86 -9.20
C VAL A 11 -15.11 14.62 -9.90
N ASN A 12 -15.97 13.63 -10.13
CA ASN A 12 -15.58 12.44 -10.87
C ASN A 12 -15.49 12.79 -12.37
N ARG A 13 -14.30 12.67 -12.96
CA ARG A 13 -14.02 13.03 -14.37
C ARG A 13 -14.77 12.18 -15.40
N PHE A 14 -15.37 11.07 -15.00
CA PHE A 14 -16.14 10.18 -15.87
C PHE A 14 -17.65 10.41 -15.77
N GLU A 15 -18.11 11.23 -14.84
CA GLU A 15 -19.53 11.51 -14.63
C GLU A 15 -19.89 12.93 -15.05
N ARG A 16 -21.14 13.09 -15.58
CA ARG A 16 -21.66 14.38 -16.02
C ARG A 16 -22.37 15.14 -14.90
N THR A 17 -22.71 14.47 -13.80
CA THR A 17 -23.40 15.02 -12.65
C THR A 17 -22.50 14.99 -11.43
N HIS A 18 -22.51 16.07 -10.66
CA HIS A 18 -21.79 16.19 -9.40
C HIS A 18 -22.77 16.57 -8.31
N VAL A 19 -22.63 15.99 -7.11
CA VAL A 19 -23.44 16.34 -5.95
C VAL A 19 -22.62 17.29 -5.08
N GLU A 20 -23.09 18.53 -4.94
CA GLU A 20 -22.58 19.48 -3.97
C GLU A 20 -23.51 19.47 -2.75
N TYR A 21 -22.94 19.59 -1.57
CA TYR A 21 -23.67 19.71 -0.32
C TYR A 21 -23.55 21.15 0.18
N ASP A 22 -24.64 21.72 0.63
CA ASP A 22 -24.62 23.03 1.28
C ASP A 22 -23.81 22.97 2.59
N GLU A 23 -23.22 24.10 2.97
CA GLU A 23 -22.40 24.19 4.19
C GLU A 23 -23.20 23.72 5.41
N GLY A 24 -22.77 22.62 6.02
CA GLY A 24 -23.38 22.00 7.21
C GLY A 24 -24.16 20.71 6.98
N GLU A 25 -24.51 20.35 5.75
CA GLU A 25 -25.32 19.16 5.41
C GLU A 25 -24.50 17.95 4.92
N ARG A 26 -23.28 17.77 5.39
CA ARG A 26 -22.46 16.61 4.99
C ARG A 26 -23.00 15.33 5.63
N PRO A 27 -23.60 14.40 4.87
CA PRO A 27 -24.12 13.15 5.44
C PRO A 27 -23.00 12.30 6.01
N GLU A 28 -23.26 11.64 7.15
CA GLU A 28 -22.41 10.53 7.60
C GLU A 28 -22.62 9.37 6.63
N ILE A 29 -21.66 9.14 5.75
CA ILE A 29 -21.67 7.97 4.86
C ILE A 29 -21.26 6.75 5.67
N GLY A 30 -22.18 5.84 5.89
CA GLY A 30 -21.94 4.52 6.48
C GLY A 30 -20.96 3.71 5.61
N LEU A 31 -20.45 2.61 6.15
CA LEU A 31 -19.66 1.66 5.36
C LEU A 31 -20.59 0.85 4.46
N GLU A 32 -20.41 0.99 3.15
CA GLU A 32 -21.11 0.21 2.12
C GLU A 32 -20.16 -0.79 1.48
N ILE A 33 -20.62 -2.00 1.23
CA ILE A 33 -19.83 -3.08 0.65
C ILE A 33 -20.50 -3.56 -0.63
N TYR A 34 -19.71 -3.56 -1.71
CA TYR A 34 -20.11 -4.01 -3.04
C TYR A 34 -19.31 -5.24 -3.44
N GLU A 35 -19.90 -6.12 -4.25
CA GLU A 35 -19.21 -7.29 -4.78
C GLU A 35 -18.75 -7.05 -6.22
N ASP A 36 -17.50 -7.40 -6.50
CA ASP A 36 -16.89 -7.32 -7.83
C ASP A 36 -17.09 -8.65 -8.58
N GLN A 37 -17.66 -8.56 -9.78
CA GLN A 37 -17.88 -9.68 -10.70
C GLN A 37 -16.69 -9.91 -11.65
N SER A 38 -15.48 -9.47 -11.28
CA SER A 38 -14.25 -9.63 -12.09
C SER A 38 -14.01 -11.09 -12.46
N LYS A 39 -13.55 -11.29 -13.71
CA LYS A 39 -13.17 -12.60 -14.26
C LYS A 39 -11.69 -12.94 -14.04
N SER A 40 -10.90 -11.99 -13.54
CA SER A 40 -9.49 -12.16 -13.21
C SER A 40 -9.16 -11.39 -11.93
N VAL A 41 -8.13 -11.83 -11.22
CA VAL A 41 -7.66 -11.19 -9.98
C VAL A 41 -6.23 -10.69 -10.08
N ILE A 42 -5.41 -11.29 -10.96
CA ILE A 42 -4.05 -10.84 -11.21
C ILE A 42 -4.09 -9.68 -12.20
N ALA A 43 -3.40 -8.59 -11.86
CA ALA A 43 -3.11 -7.47 -12.73
C ALA A 43 -1.65 -7.52 -13.16
N GLU A 44 -1.42 -7.32 -14.45
CA GLU A 44 -0.09 -7.17 -15.04
C GLU A 44 0.26 -5.69 -15.15
N ASN A 45 1.51 -5.36 -14.88
CA ASN A 45 2.04 -4.01 -14.88
C ASN A 45 3.29 -3.94 -15.75
N ASP A 46 3.37 -2.94 -16.60
CA ASP A 46 4.47 -2.63 -17.52
C ASP A 46 5.20 -1.32 -17.19
N SER A 47 4.89 -0.72 -16.02
CA SER A 47 5.51 0.54 -15.62
C SER A 47 7.01 0.37 -15.32
N PRO A 48 7.89 1.16 -15.95
CA PRO A 48 9.34 1.09 -15.70
C PRO A 48 9.74 1.52 -14.28
N ASP A 49 8.82 2.11 -13.52
CA ASP A 49 9.06 2.57 -12.14
C ASP A 49 8.78 1.49 -11.08
N LEU A 50 8.30 0.32 -11.47
CA LEU A 50 7.96 -0.75 -10.55
C LEU A 50 8.83 -1.97 -10.83
N SER A 51 9.38 -2.57 -9.77
CA SER A 51 10.24 -3.75 -9.84
C SER A 51 9.48 -5.08 -9.97
N PHE A 52 8.14 -5.04 -10.08
CA PHE A 52 7.31 -6.23 -10.18
C PHE A 52 6.35 -6.13 -11.36
N ARG A 53 6.06 -7.26 -11.97
CA ARG A 53 5.15 -7.37 -13.11
C ARG A 53 3.71 -7.71 -12.69
N TYR A 54 3.54 -8.60 -11.72
CA TYR A 54 2.24 -9.10 -11.33
C TYR A 54 1.82 -8.62 -9.94
N SER A 55 0.57 -8.20 -9.84
CA SER A 55 -0.03 -7.84 -8.56
C SER A 55 -1.43 -8.39 -8.38
N ILE A 56 -1.85 -8.52 -7.11
CA ILE A 56 -3.19 -8.95 -6.72
C ILE A 56 -3.78 -7.97 -5.71
N ASN A 57 -5.05 -7.61 -5.94
CA ASN A 57 -5.82 -6.75 -5.05
C ASN A 57 -7.21 -7.37 -4.83
N PRO A 58 -7.44 -8.06 -3.69
CA PRO A 58 -8.75 -8.66 -3.36
C PRO A 58 -9.84 -7.63 -3.12
N TYR A 59 -9.46 -6.36 -2.96
CA TYR A 59 -10.34 -5.24 -2.63
C TYR A 59 -10.13 -4.07 -3.56
N ARG A 60 -11.17 -3.20 -3.71
CA ARG A 60 -11.06 -1.84 -4.25
C ARG A 60 -11.62 -0.87 -3.23
N GLY A 61 -11.04 0.34 -3.15
CA GLY A 61 -11.23 1.23 -2.02
C GLY A 61 -10.46 0.74 -0.79
N CYS A 62 -10.27 1.61 0.20
CA CYS A 62 -9.46 1.27 1.37
C CYS A 62 -9.95 2.02 2.62
N GLY A 63 -10.39 1.26 3.60
CA GLY A 63 -10.86 1.77 4.89
C GLY A 63 -9.78 2.43 5.76
N HIS A 64 -8.50 2.37 5.38
CA HIS A 64 -7.41 3.10 6.05
C HIS A 64 -7.54 4.63 5.91
N GLY A 65 -8.16 5.12 4.83
CA GLY A 65 -8.50 6.52 4.65
C GLY A 65 -7.31 7.49 4.54
N CYS A 66 -6.14 7.03 4.10
CA CYS A 66 -4.97 7.89 3.90
C CYS A 66 -5.29 9.03 2.92
N ALA A 67 -5.05 10.28 3.33
CA ALA A 67 -5.39 11.45 2.53
C ALA A 67 -4.59 11.55 1.22
N TYR A 68 -3.38 11.02 1.21
CA TYR A 68 -2.43 11.05 0.10
C TYR A 68 -2.45 9.78 -0.77
N CYS A 69 -3.42 8.86 -0.59
CA CYS A 69 -3.41 7.57 -1.26
C CYS A 69 -3.53 7.72 -2.78
N TYR A 70 -2.49 7.32 -3.51
CA TYR A 70 -2.44 7.39 -4.97
C TYR A 70 -3.48 6.51 -5.67
N ALA A 71 -4.07 5.56 -4.96
CA ALA A 71 -5.07 4.65 -5.50
C ALA A 71 -6.48 5.24 -5.58
N ARG A 72 -6.73 6.40 -4.93
CA ARG A 72 -8.05 7.04 -4.88
C ARG A 72 -8.71 7.23 -6.24
N PRO A 73 -8.01 7.69 -7.32
CA PRO A 73 -8.61 7.87 -8.63
C PRO A 73 -9.09 6.56 -9.28
N SER A 74 -8.65 5.40 -8.79
CA SER A 74 -9.14 4.11 -9.29
C SER A 74 -10.62 3.87 -8.97
N HIS A 75 -11.16 4.58 -7.99
CA HIS A 75 -12.58 4.51 -7.60
C HIS A 75 -13.50 5.21 -8.60
N GLU A 76 -12.97 6.24 -9.28
CA GLU A 76 -13.69 6.98 -10.30
C GLU A 76 -14.12 6.09 -11.47
N TYR A 77 -13.33 5.05 -11.82
CA TYR A 77 -13.71 4.06 -12.83
C TYR A 77 -14.91 3.17 -12.44
N LEU A 78 -15.30 3.19 -11.16
CA LEU A 78 -16.45 2.46 -10.65
C LEU A 78 -17.71 3.35 -10.53
N GLY A 79 -17.63 4.62 -10.97
CA GLY A 79 -18.68 5.60 -10.76
C GLY A 79 -18.76 6.15 -9.33
N PHE A 80 -17.70 5.93 -8.52
CA PHE A 80 -17.62 6.44 -7.15
C PHE A 80 -16.67 7.63 -7.05
N GLY A 81 -16.83 8.45 -6.03
CA GLY A 81 -15.91 9.53 -5.74
C GLY A 81 -14.57 9.04 -5.16
N SER A 82 -13.51 9.78 -5.41
CA SER A 82 -12.16 9.49 -4.88
C SER A 82 -11.93 9.99 -3.44
N GLY A 83 -12.86 10.75 -2.88
CA GLY A 83 -12.84 11.25 -1.50
C GLY A 83 -13.34 10.23 -0.49
N VAL A 84 -14.49 10.55 0.13
CA VAL A 84 -15.11 9.69 1.16
C VAL A 84 -15.58 8.35 0.60
N ASP A 85 -16.00 8.29 -0.67
CA ASP A 85 -16.45 7.03 -1.28
C ASP A 85 -15.31 6.01 -1.33
N PHE A 86 -14.07 6.43 -1.63
CA PHE A 86 -12.90 5.54 -1.59
C PHE A 86 -12.69 4.88 -0.23
N GLU A 87 -13.09 5.54 0.84
CA GLU A 87 -12.93 5.06 2.22
C GLU A 87 -14.14 4.25 2.71
N ARG A 88 -15.33 4.47 2.14
CA ARG A 88 -16.60 3.99 2.67
C ARG A 88 -17.38 3.08 1.73
N LYS A 89 -17.21 3.20 0.42
CA LYS A 89 -17.82 2.30 -0.56
C LYS A 89 -16.77 1.28 -1.01
N LEU A 90 -16.60 0.23 -0.23
CA LEU A 90 -15.56 -0.77 -0.47
C LEU A 90 -16.09 -1.88 -1.36
N VAL A 91 -15.27 -2.27 -2.34
CA VAL A 91 -15.61 -3.36 -3.26
C VAL A 91 -14.76 -4.58 -2.92
N VAL A 92 -15.41 -5.71 -2.69
CA VAL A 92 -14.77 -7.00 -2.38
C VAL A 92 -14.83 -7.91 -3.60
N LYS A 93 -13.83 -8.77 -3.76
CA LYS A 93 -13.78 -9.81 -4.79
C LYS A 93 -13.92 -11.19 -4.14
N PRO A 94 -15.15 -11.66 -3.84
CA PRO A 94 -15.34 -12.90 -3.06
C PRO A 94 -14.68 -14.12 -3.67
N ARG A 95 -14.58 -14.13 -5.02
CA ARG A 95 -13.98 -15.22 -5.80
C ARG A 95 -12.47 -15.05 -6.05
N ALA A 96 -11.80 -14.11 -5.35
CA ALA A 96 -10.36 -13.87 -5.57
C ALA A 96 -9.49 -15.12 -5.40
N PRO A 97 -9.69 -15.98 -4.37
CA PRO A 97 -8.90 -17.20 -4.22
C PRO A 97 -9.12 -18.19 -5.36
N GLU A 98 -10.37 -18.39 -5.79
CA GLU A 98 -10.72 -19.30 -6.89
C GLU A 98 -10.17 -18.81 -8.24
N LEU A 99 -10.24 -17.50 -8.48
CA LEU A 99 -9.68 -16.88 -9.69
C LEU A 99 -8.14 -16.95 -9.70
N LEU A 100 -7.51 -16.83 -8.53
CA LEU A 100 -6.06 -16.97 -8.39
C LEU A 100 -5.64 -18.41 -8.69
N ARG A 101 -6.35 -19.40 -8.13
CA ARG A 101 -6.12 -20.82 -8.43
C ARG A 101 -6.26 -21.09 -9.93
N ALA A 102 -7.34 -20.63 -10.54
CA ALA A 102 -7.55 -20.77 -11.97
C ALA A 102 -6.47 -20.10 -12.83
N ALA A 103 -5.88 -18.99 -12.35
CA ALA A 103 -4.76 -18.35 -13.03
C ALA A 103 -3.49 -19.19 -12.91
N PHE A 104 -3.19 -19.78 -11.76
CA PHE A 104 -2.02 -20.63 -11.53
C PHE A 104 -2.09 -21.97 -12.28
N GLU A 105 -3.29 -22.48 -12.55
CA GLU A 105 -3.49 -23.68 -13.37
C GLU A 105 -3.18 -23.46 -14.86
N ARG A 106 -3.17 -22.20 -15.33
CA ARG A 106 -2.88 -21.91 -16.73
C ARG A 106 -1.42 -22.23 -17.06
N PRO A 107 -1.12 -22.95 -18.17
CA PRO A 107 0.25 -23.20 -18.61
C PRO A 107 1.08 -21.91 -18.81
N SER A 108 0.41 -20.80 -19.15
CA SER A 108 1.06 -19.50 -19.34
C SER A 108 1.46 -18.78 -18.04
N TRP A 109 1.08 -19.25 -16.86
CA TRP A 109 1.53 -18.64 -15.62
C TRP A 109 3.02 -18.96 -15.38
N PRO A 110 3.89 -17.94 -15.29
CA PRO A 110 5.34 -18.15 -15.24
C PRO A 110 5.87 -18.51 -13.85
N GLY A 111 5.06 -18.49 -12.79
CA GLY A 111 5.52 -18.68 -11.41
C GLY A 111 6.33 -17.50 -10.86
N GLU A 112 6.16 -16.31 -11.43
CA GLU A 112 6.86 -15.10 -10.99
C GLU A 112 6.30 -14.53 -9.67
N LEU A 113 7.05 -13.57 -9.10
CA LEU A 113 6.66 -12.85 -7.90
C LEU A 113 5.28 -12.21 -8.05
N LEU A 114 4.38 -12.50 -7.10
CA LEU A 114 3.06 -11.88 -7.01
C LEU A 114 3.03 -10.87 -5.85
N VAL A 115 2.79 -9.59 -6.18
CA VAL A 115 2.77 -8.51 -5.18
C VAL A 115 1.35 -8.26 -4.71
N PHE A 116 1.12 -8.34 -3.39
CA PHE A 116 -0.12 -7.94 -2.74
C PHE A 116 -0.09 -6.45 -2.40
N SER A 117 -1.23 -5.77 -2.57
CA SER A 117 -1.38 -4.31 -2.34
C SER A 117 -0.74 -3.41 -3.41
N GLY A 118 -0.73 -3.84 -4.65
CA GLY A 118 -0.32 -2.95 -5.76
C GLY A 118 -1.23 -1.72 -5.92
N ASN A 119 -2.46 -1.78 -5.41
CA ASN A 119 -3.42 -0.67 -5.43
C ASN A 119 -3.98 -0.35 -4.04
N THR A 120 -4.71 -1.25 -3.40
CA THR A 120 -5.30 -1.05 -2.07
C THR A 120 -4.60 -1.93 -1.04
N ASP A 121 -4.59 -1.51 0.23
CA ASP A 121 -3.97 -2.31 1.28
C ASP A 121 -4.76 -3.61 1.49
N CYS A 122 -4.10 -4.75 1.32
CA CYS A 122 -4.71 -6.06 1.45
C CYS A 122 -5.03 -6.42 2.91
N TYR A 123 -4.41 -5.74 3.89
CA TYR A 123 -4.69 -5.87 5.31
C TYR A 123 -5.44 -4.67 5.89
N GLN A 124 -6.23 -3.98 5.07
CA GLN A 124 -7.17 -2.98 5.53
C GLN A 124 -8.24 -3.57 6.47
N PRO A 125 -8.96 -2.77 7.27
CA PRO A 125 -9.87 -3.29 8.31
C PRO A 125 -10.89 -4.33 7.86
N ILE A 126 -11.41 -4.21 6.61
CA ILE A 126 -12.43 -5.14 6.07
C ILE A 126 -11.89 -6.57 5.89
N GLU A 127 -10.58 -6.74 5.75
CA GLU A 127 -9.93 -8.06 5.63
C GLU A 127 -10.18 -8.94 6.86
N SER A 128 -10.38 -8.32 8.05
CA SER A 128 -10.72 -9.07 9.27
C SER A 128 -12.05 -9.85 9.15
N ARG A 129 -12.95 -9.40 8.27
CA ARG A 129 -14.26 -10.02 8.04
C ARG A 129 -14.26 -10.99 6.85
N PHE A 130 -13.60 -10.62 5.75
CA PHE A 130 -13.68 -11.35 4.48
C PHE A 130 -12.56 -12.36 4.27
N GLU A 131 -11.43 -12.18 4.93
CA GLU A 131 -10.25 -13.07 4.90
C GLU A 131 -9.76 -13.44 3.48
N LEU A 132 -10.01 -12.56 2.51
CA LEU A 132 -9.65 -12.83 1.11
C LEU A 132 -8.16 -12.84 0.88
N THR A 133 -7.41 -11.99 1.59
CA THR A 133 -5.95 -11.97 1.54
C THR A 133 -5.39 -13.29 2.07
N ARG A 134 -5.85 -13.74 3.25
CA ARG A 134 -5.44 -15.01 3.83
C ARG A 134 -5.71 -16.17 2.86
N ARG A 135 -6.93 -16.25 2.34
CA ARG A 135 -7.32 -17.31 1.39
C ARG A 135 -6.51 -17.28 0.09
N CYS A 136 -6.16 -16.10 -0.42
CA CYS A 136 -5.25 -15.98 -1.56
C CYS A 136 -3.83 -16.43 -1.22
N LEU A 137 -3.33 -16.15 -0.01
CA LEU A 137 -2.02 -16.61 0.46
C LEU A 137 -1.99 -18.14 0.65
N GLU A 138 -3.10 -18.74 1.08
CA GLU A 138 -3.25 -20.21 1.12
C GLU A 138 -3.09 -20.85 -0.26
N VAL A 139 -3.66 -20.21 -1.30
CA VAL A 139 -3.44 -20.63 -2.70
C VAL A 139 -1.96 -20.45 -3.08
N CYS A 140 -1.33 -19.31 -2.75
CA CYS A 140 0.10 -19.11 -3.04
C CYS A 140 0.97 -20.17 -2.34
N ARG A 141 0.65 -20.56 -1.10
CA ARG A 141 1.34 -21.60 -0.37
C ARG A 141 1.18 -22.97 -1.05
N GLU A 142 -0.01 -23.33 -1.46
CA GLU A 142 -0.32 -24.58 -2.14
C GLU A 142 0.48 -24.72 -3.44
N TYR A 143 0.59 -23.64 -4.22
CA TYR A 143 1.32 -23.60 -5.49
C TYR A 143 2.79 -23.18 -5.33
N GLN A 144 3.26 -22.94 -4.12
CA GLN A 144 4.61 -22.48 -3.81
C GLN A 144 5.02 -21.24 -4.63
N ASN A 145 4.06 -20.33 -4.85
CA ASN A 145 4.30 -19.10 -5.61
C ASN A 145 4.93 -18.03 -4.72
N PRO A 146 6.05 -17.40 -5.12
CA PRO A 146 6.66 -16.34 -4.34
C PRO A 146 5.74 -15.12 -4.23
N VAL A 147 5.73 -14.47 -3.06
CA VAL A 147 4.89 -13.30 -2.80
C VAL A 147 5.67 -12.17 -2.14
N HIS A 148 5.23 -10.93 -2.41
CA HIS A 148 5.65 -9.76 -1.66
C HIS A 148 4.42 -8.97 -1.21
N ILE A 149 4.38 -8.58 0.05
CA ILE A 149 3.24 -7.90 0.65
C ILE A 149 3.64 -6.49 1.05
N ILE A 150 2.86 -5.49 0.64
CA ILE A 150 3.08 -4.10 1.04
C ILE A 150 1.88 -3.67 1.88
N THR A 151 2.08 -3.28 3.13
CA THR A 151 0.96 -2.94 4.01
C THR A 151 1.30 -1.86 5.05
N LYS A 152 0.26 -1.18 5.53
CA LYS A 152 0.25 -0.38 6.76
C LYS A 152 -0.51 -1.10 7.88
N GLY A 153 -1.19 -2.20 7.56
CA GLY A 153 -2.08 -2.93 8.46
C GLY A 153 -1.34 -3.85 9.42
N ALA A 154 -1.63 -3.74 10.72
CA ALA A 154 -1.13 -4.70 11.72
C ALA A 154 -1.86 -6.07 11.66
N LEU A 155 -2.94 -6.15 10.89
CA LEU A 155 -3.70 -7.40 10.73
C LEU A 155 -2.89 -8.52 10.06
N ILE A 156 -1.80 -8.19 9.35
CA ILE A 156 -0.87 -9.17 8.78
C ILE A 156 -0.33 -10.14 9.84
N GLU A 157 -0.29 -9.74 11.11
CA GLU A 157 0.18 -10.60 12.21
C GLU A 157 -0.72 -11.84 12.43
N ARG A 158 -1.99 -11.77 12.04
CA ARG A 158 -2.90 -12.94 12.04
C ARG A 158 -2.36 -14.08 11.19
N ASP A 159 -1.65 -13.75 10.12
CA ASP A 159 -1.25 -14.67 9.08
C ASP A 159 0.24 -15.04 9.14
N ILE A 160 0.93 -14.74 10.25
CA ILE A 160 2.37 -15.04 10.43
C ILE A 160 2.67 -16.53 10.25
N ASP A 161 1.83 -17.42 10.77
CA ASP A 161 1.95 -18.87 10.62
C ASP A 161 1.97 -19.30 9.14
N LEU A 162 1.03 -18.80 8.37
CA LEU A 162 0.89 -19.05 6.95
C LEU A 162 2.05 -18.45 6.15
N LEU A 163 2.46 -17.22 6.49
CA LEU A 163 3.58 -16.54 5.82
C LEU A 163 4.92 -17.26 6.07
N ALA A 164 5.14 -17.74 7.29
CA ALA A 164 6.35 -18.50 7.64
C ALA A 164 6.40 -19.85 6.89
N ASP A 165 5.30 -20.61 6.82
CA ASP A 165 5.21 -21.84 6.05
C ASP A 165 5.41 -21.59 4.54
N LEU A 166 4.78 -20.56 3.99
CA LEU A 166 5.00 -20.15 2.60
C LEU A 166 6.46 -19.72 2.35
N HIS A 167 7.07 -18.98 3.28
CA HIS A 167 8.48 -18.57 3.16
C HIS A 167 9.44 -19.75 3.14
N ALA A 168 9.17 -20.79 3.90
CA ALA A 168 9.94 -22.03 3.90
C ALA A 168 9.88 -22.76 2.55
N ARG A 169 8.74 -22.73 1.87
CA ARG A 169 8.48 -23.44 0.58
C ARG A 169 8.86 -22.62 -0.65
N ALA A 170 8.54 -21.34 -0.61
CA ALA A 170 8.79 -20.37 -1.68
C ALA A 170 9.58 -19.17 -1.14
N SER A 171 9.17 -17.96 -1.48
CA SER A 171 9.72 -16.75 -0.88
C SER A 171 8.57 -15.83 -0.45
N VAL A 172 8.70 -15.27 0.74
CA VAL A 172 7.82 -14.20 1.21
C VAL A 172 8.68 -13.00 1.54
N GLY A 173 8.34 -11.84 0.96
CA GLY A 173 8.86 -10.55 1.38
C GLY A 173 7.74 -9.69 1.97
N VAL A 174 8.04 -8.91 2.99
CA VAL A 174 7.06 -7.98 3.56
C VAL A 174 7.63 -6.58 3.62
N SER A 175 6.87 -5.62 3.11
CA SER A 175 7.14 -4.18 3.25
C SER A 175 6.11 -3.54 4.17
N VAL A 176 6.56 -3.04 5.32
CA VAL A 176 5.69 -2.31 6.25
C VAL A 176 5.92 -0.81 6.06
N SER A 177 4.85 -0.09 5.68
CA SER A 177 4.93 1.35 5.43
C SER A 177 4.78 2.15 6.71
N VAL A 178 5.73 3.04 6.99
CA VAL A 178 5.70 4.01 8.09
C VAL A 178 5.97 5.40 7.53
N THR A 179 4.95 6.26 7.53
CA THR A 179 4.98 7.58 6.88
C THR A 179 5.35 8.69 7.85
N PHE A 180 4.89 8.57 9.09
CA PHE A 180 5.04 9.55 10.16
C PHE A 180 5.62 8.89 11.40
N TRP A 181 6.31 9.69 12.24
CA TRP A 181 6.71 9.27 13.59
C TRP A 181 5.87 9.93 14.67
N ASN A 182 5.26 11.06 14.35
CA ASN A 182 4.36 11.78 15.22
C ASN A 182 2.92 11.21 15.12
N ASP A 183 2.35 10.78 16.25
CA ASP A 183 1.04 10.13 16.30
C ASP A 183 -0.12 11.06 15.90
N GLU A 184 -0.03 12.37 16.24
CA GLU A 184 -1.07 13.35 15.90
C GLU A 184 -1.11 13.59 14.38
N VAL A 185 0.07 13.79 13.78
CA VAL A 185 0.19 13.96 12.32
C VAL A 185 -0.26 12.69 11.60
N SER A 186 0.13 11.52 12.12
CA SER A 186 -0.32 10.23 11.59
C SER A 186 -1.84 10.13 11.60
N ARG A 187 -2.50 10.39 12.73
CA ARG A 187 -3.97 10.37 12.83
C ARG A 187 -4.64 11.40 11.92
N ALA A 188 -4.04 12.57 11.75
CA ALA A 188 -4.56 13.62 10.88
C ALA A 188 -4.62 13.16 9.41
N MET A 189 -3.57 12.51 8.93
CA MET A 189 -3.39 12.15 7.53
C MET A 189 -3.70 10.67 7.21
N GLU A 190 -3.65 9.78 8.21
CA GLU A 190 -3.88 8.32 8.12
C GLU A 190 -4.87 7.87 9.22
N PRO A 191 -6.12 8.30 9.18
CA PRO A 191 -7.04 8.26 10.33
C PRO A 191 -7.36 6.86 10.87
N TYR A 192 -7.30 5.81 10.03
CA TYR A 192 -7.63 4.43 10.43
C TYR A 192 -6.48 3.45 10.25
N VAL A 193 -5.29 3.96 10.04
CA VAL A 193 -4.07 3.15 10.01
C VAL A 193 -3.57 2.93 11.44
N PRO A 194 -2.99 1.79 11.79
CA PRO A 194 -2.28 1.61 13.04
C PRO A 194 -1.21 2.69 13.26
N LEU A 195 -1.06 3.17 14.48
CA LEU A 195 -0.06 4.20 14.82
C LEU A 195 1.37 3.77 14.44
N PRO A 196 2.29 4.71 14.23
CA PRO A 196 3.65 4.41 13.78
C PRO A 196 4.37 3.35 14.63
N ARG A 197 4.34 3.51 15.97
CA ARG A 197 4.95 2.53 16.88
C ARG A 197 4.31 1.15 16.82
N ARG A 198 3.01 1.08 16.55
CA ARG A 198 2.31 -0.20 16.34
C ARG A 198 2.75 -0.89 15.06
N ARG A 199 3.05 -0.13 14.01
CA ARG A 199 3.61 -0.67 12.75
C ARG A 199 5.05 -1.17 12.93
N VAL A 200 5.86 -0.48 13.74
CA VAL A 200 7.21 -0.95 14.12
C VAL A 200 7.11 -2.24 14.94
N GLU A 201 6.14 -2.36 15.83
CA GLU A 201 5.89 -3.63 16.54
C GLU A 201 5.49 -4.76 15.60
N THR A 202 4.73 -4.46 14.54
CA THR A 202 4.42 -5.42 13.47
C THR A 202 5.69 -5.89 12.76
N ILE A 203 6.63 -4.97 12.45
CA ILE A 203 7.96 -5.34 11.93
C ILE A 203 8.64 -6.34 12.87
N ARG A 204 8.72 -6.03 14.16
CA ARG A 204 9.38 -6.89 15.16
C ARG A 204 8.78 -8.31 15.19
N ARG A 205 7.45 -8.43 15.15
CA ARG A 205 6.78 -9.74 15.17
C ARG A 205 7.02 -10.55 13.90
N LEU A 206 7.00 -9.90 12.74
CA LEU A 206 7.29 -10.54 11.46
C LEU A 206 8.75 -11.02 11.40
N THR A 207 9.70 -10.19 11.81
CA THR A 207 11.13 -10.56 11.82
C THR A 207 11.44 -11.65 12.86
N ALA A 208 10.79 -11.62 14.02
CA ALA A 208 10.91 -12.68 15.02
C ALA A 208 10.41 -14.05 14.51
N ALA A 209 9.48 -14.05 13.55
CA ALA A 209 9.02 -15.25 12.86
C ALA A 209 9.92 -15.68 11.67
N GLY A 210 11.07 -15.02 11.47
CA GLY A 210 12.03 -15.35 10.42
C GLY A 210 11.68 -14.78 9.04
N LEU A 211 10.69 -13.89 8.94
CA LEU A 211 10.31 -13.27 7.68
C LEU A 211 11.23 -12.08 7.34
N PRO A 212 11.70 -11.93 6.10
CA PRO A 212 12.43 -10.75 5.66
C PRO A 212 11.48 -9.56 5.57
N VAL A 213 11.81 -8.49 6.29
CA VAL A 213 11.00 -7.27 6.33
C VAL A 213 11.80 -6.07 5.86
N MET A 214 11.19 -5.28 4.97
CA MET A 214 11.63 -3.96 4.55
C MET A 214 10.74 -2.89 5.20
N VAL A 215 11.34 -1.81 5.68
CA VAL A 215 10.57 -0.62 6.05
C VAL A 215 10.40 0.28 4.82
N HIS A 216 9.16 0.63 4.50
CA HIS A 216 8.86 1.68 3.52
C HIS A 216 8.62 3.00 4.24
N VAL A 217 9.57 3.94 4.15
CA VAL A 217 9.35 5.34 4.54
C VAL A 217 8.59 6.01 3.40
N ALA A 218 7.32 5.69 3.30
CA ALA A 218 6.49 6.02 2.12
C ALA A 218 5.02 6.29 2.47
N PRO A 219 4.51 7.44 1.95
CA PRO A 219 5.27 8.48 1.27
C PRO A 219 5.98 9.43 2.24
N VAL A 220 7.13 9.97 1.86
CA VAL A 220 7.68 11.15 2.52
C VAL A 220 6.97 12.39 1.99
N ILE A 221 6.38 13.15 2.89
CA ILE A 221 5.71 14.41 2.59
C ILE A 221 6.62 15.55 3.03
N VAL A 222 7.28 16.18 2.06
CA VAL A 222 8.25 17.24 2.32
C VAL A 222 7.62 18.41 3.08
N GLY A 223 8.30 18.88 4.12
CA GLY A 223 7.78 19.88 5.05
C GLY A 223 6.82 19.35 6.12
N LEU A 224 6.48 18.04 6.09
CA LEU A 224 5.60 17.40 7.07
C LEU A 224 6.24 16.18 7.74
N SER A 225 6.74 15.19 6.97
CA SER A 225 7.31 13.94 7.48
C SER A 225 8.79 13.70 7.09
N ASP A 226 9.43 14.62 6.42
CA ASP A 226 10.85 14.55 6.06
C ASP A 226 11.78 14.44 7.27
N ARG A 227 11.41 15.03 8.40
CA ARG A 227 12.15 14.92 9.68
C ARG A 227 11.96 13.58 10.39
N ASP A 228 10.95 12.83 9.99
CA ASP A 228 10.61 11.55 10.59
C ASP A 228 11.43 10.39 9.99
N VAL A 229 12.17 10.65 8.90
CA VAL A 229 12.98 9.64 8.20
C VAL A 229 13.97 8.94 9.13
N ILE A 230 14.75 9.70 9.90
CA ILE A 230 15.76 9.15 10.81
C ILE A 230 15.12 8.28 11.89
N PRO A 231 14.19 8.79 12.74
CA PRO A 231 13.63 7.98 13.83
C PRO A 231 12.83 6.77 13.32
N ILE A 232 12.23 6.84 12.13
CA ILE A 232 11.57 5.66 11.52
C ILE A 232 12.61 4.60 11.17
N LEU A 233 13.71 4.98 10.53
CA LEU A 233 14.78 4.04 10.16
C LEU A 233 15.42 3.40 11.38
N GLU A 234 15.74 4.19 12.42
CA GLU A 234 16.32 3.70 13.67
C GLU A 234 15.40 2.66 14.33
N ALA A 235 14.13 3.02 14.54
CA ALA A 235 13.16 2.14 15.17
C ALA A 235 12.86 0.86 14.37
N ALA A 236 12.77 0.96 13.04
CA ALA A 236 12.54 -0.20 12.18
C ALA A 236 13.75 -1.14 12.15
N ARG A 237 14.97 -0.59 12.17
CA ARG A 237 16.21 -1.38 12.25
C ARG A 237 16.31 -2.14 13.57
N GLU A 238 16.02 -1.47 14.69
CA GLU A 238 15.95 -2.10 16.01
C GLU A 238 14.88 -3.21 16.06
N ALA A 239 13.76 -3.02 15.35
CA ALA A 239 12.72 -4.04 15.19
C ALA A 239 13.09 -5.21 14.27
N GLY A 240 14.28 -5.17 13.63
CA GLY A 240 14.81 -6.26 12.81
C GLY A 240 14.60 -6.08 11.29
N ALA A 241 14.11 -4.94 10.81
CA ALA A 241 14.02 -4.69 9.37
C ALA A 241 15.42 -4.77 8.72
N ILE A 242 15.52 -5.54 7.64
CA ILE A 242 16.82 -5.81 6.96
C ILE A 242 17.09 -4.84 5.81
N SER A 243 16.06 -4.21 5.27
CA SER A 243 16.15 -3.26 4.16
C SER A 243 15.22 -2.08 4.38
N ALA A 244 15.47 -0.98 3.67
CA ALA A 244 14.66 0.23 3.74
C ALA A 244 14.52 0.86 2.36
N MET A 245 13.32 1.40 2.08
CA MET A 245 13.01 2.18 0.88
C MET A 245 12.33 3.49 1.27
N MET A 246 12.60 4.53 0.50
CA MET A 246 11.92 5.81 0.63
C MET A 246 11.24 6.20 -0.68
N MET A 247 10.07 6.83 -0.59
CA MET A 247 9.36 7.35 -1.75
C MET A 247 8.68 8.67 -1.41
N PRO A 248 8.92 9.75 -2.17
CA PRO A 248 8.20 11.02 -2.00
C PRO A 248 6.73 10.90 -2.34
N VAL A 249 5.90 11.75 -1.71
CA VAL A 249 4.46 11.79 -1.96
C VAL A 249 4.14 12.06 -3.44
N ARG A 250 3.15 11.34 -3.95
CA ARG A 250 2.56 11.52 -5.27
C ARG A 250 1.07 11.81 -5.12
N LEU A 251 0.60 12.86 -5.80
CA LEU A 251 -0.78 13.34 -5.69
C LEU A 251 -1.45 13.37 -7.08
N PRO A 252 -1.62 12.23 -7.76
CA PRO A 252 -2.17 12.18 -9.11
C PRO A 252 -3.67 12.50 -9.12
N GLY A 253 -4.10 13.30 -10.12
CA GLY A 253 -5.51 13.61 -10.36
C GLY A 253 -6.20 14.19 -9.12
N SER A 254 -7.34 13.65 -8.78
CA SER A 254 -8.18 14.05 -7.63
C SER A 254 -7.53 13.87 -6.25
N VAL A 255 -6.42 13.12 -6.15
CA VAL A 255 -5.68 12.97 -4.88
C VAL A 255 -5.16 14.32 -4.37
N ALA A 256 -4.73 15.21 -5.27
CA ALA A 256 -4.22 16.53 -4.90
C ALA A 256 -5.25 17.35 -4.11
N GLU A 257 -6.50 17.35 -4.57
CA GLU A 257 -7.61 18.05 -3.92
C GLU A 257 -7.98 17.41 -2.57
N VAL A 258 -8.09 16.09 -2.51
CA VAL A 258 -8.35 15.34 -1.27
C VAL A 258 -7.27 15.61 -0.23
N PHE A 259 -6.00 15.56 -0.65
CA PHE A 259 -4.86 15.82 0.22
C PHE A 259 -4.85 17.27 0.74
N GLU A 260 -5.01 18.24 -0.15
CA GLU A 260 -5.02 19.67 0.20
C GLU A 260 -6.15 20.00 1.17
N THR A 261 -7.37 19.53 0.91
CA THR A 261 -8.53 19.70 1.78
C THR A 261 -8.26 19.13 3.17
N ARG A 262 -7.81 17.87 3.26
CA ARG A 262 -7.51 17.25 4.54
C ARG A 262 -6.37 17.95 5.29
N LEU A 263 -5.33 18.36 4.57
CA LEU A 263 -4.19 19.04 5.17
C LEU A 263 -4.61 20.40 5.76
N ARG A 264 -5.43 21.17 5.05
CA ARG A 264 -5.95 22.47 5.52
C ARG A 264 -6.88 22.32 6.71
N GLU A 265 -7.73 21.31 6.73
CA GLU A 265 -8.65 21.03 7.82
C GLU A 265 -7.93 20.55 9.09
N ALA A 266 -7.03 19.57 8.94
CA ALA A 266 -6.42 18.89 10.07
C ALA A 266 -5.15 19.58 10.59
N LEU A 267 -4.38 20.26 9.72
CA LEU A 267 -3.10 20.88 10.03
C LEU A 267 -2.98 22.31 9.44
N PRO A 268 -3.94 23.22 9.73
CA PRO A 268 -4.04 24.53 9.06
C PRO A 268 -2.76 25.35 9.16
N LEU A 269 -2.07 25.35 10.29
CA LEU A 269 -0.83 26.10 10.52
C LEU A 269 0.37 25.59 9.71
N ARG A 270 0.29 24.39 9.15
CA ARG A 270 1.36 23.75 8.38
C ARG A 270 1.04 23.68 6.88
N ALA A 271 -0.22 23.82 6.50
CA ALA A 271 -0.72 23.53 5.17
C ALA A 271 0.03 24.27 4.06
N GLU A 272 0.11 25.59 4.13
CA GLU A 272 0.77 26.41 3.09
C GLU A 272 2.25 26.04 2.92
N ARG A 273 2.96 25.84 4.02
CA ARG A 273 4.37 25.45 3.97
C ARG A 273 4.54 24.09 3.30
N VAL A 274 3.71 23.11 3.64
CA VAL A 274 3.77 21.75 3.07
C VAL A 274 3.46 21.80 1.58
N LEU A 275 2.38 22.47 1.17
CA LEU A 275 2.00 22.61 -0.24
C LEU A 275 3.07 23.32 -1.06
N SER A 276 3.68 24.39 -0.50
CA SER A 276 4.80 25.10 -1.14
C SER A 276 6.00 24.17 -1.34
N ARG A 277 6.39 23.38 -0.32
CA ARG A 277 7.49 22.44 -0.40
C ARG A 277 7.24 21.30 -1.41
N ILE A 278 6.01 20.78 -1.47
CA ILE A 278 5.65 19.78 -2.50
C ILE A 278 5.81 20.39 -3.90
N ARG A 279 5.31 21.60 -4.14
CA ARG A 279 5.45 22.29 -5.44
C ARG A 279 6.92 22.50 -5.82
N GLU A 280 7.75 22.90 -4.87
CA GLU A 280 9.20 23.08 -5.07
C GLU A 280 9.87 21.80 -5.57
N THR A 281 9.46 20.64 -5.04
CA THR A 281 10.03 19.32 -5.40
C THR A 281 9.34 18.65 -6.60
N ARG A 282 8.37 19.31 -7.24
CA ARG A 282 7.54 18.79 -8.34
C ARG A 282 7.40 19.78 -9.52
N GLY A 283 8.41 20.63 -9.72
CA GLY A 283 8.41 21.59 -10.84
C GLY A 283 7.26 22.61 -10.79
N GLY A 284 6.90 23.09 -9.59
CA GLY A 284 5.85 24.09 -9.36
C GLY A 284 4.43 23.50 -9.24
N LYS A 285 4.24 22.18 -9.35
CA LYS A 285 2.95 21.50 -9.28
C LYS A 285 2.86 20.62 -8.02
N LEU A 286 1.68 20.12 -7.67
CA LEU A 286 1.52 19.14 -6.58
C LEU A 286 1.82 17.71 -7.02
N ASN A 287 1.85 17.43 -8.32
CA ASN A 287 2.17 16.12 -8.90
C ASN A 287 3.02 16.25 -10.16
N ASP A 288 3.95 15.32 -10.31
CA ASP A 288 4.71 15.11 -11.54
C ASP A 288 4.37 13.71 -12.09
N PRO A 289 3.81 13.59 -13.31
CA PRO A 289 3.42 12.31 -13.89
C PRO A 289 4.58 11.59 -14.61
N ARG A 290 5.73 12.24 -14.83
CA ARG A 290 6.84 11.69 -15.62
C ARG A 290 7.48 10.48 -14.94
N PHE A 291 7.75 9.43 -15.69
CA PHE A 291 8.48 8.27 -15.19
C PHE A 291 9.86 8.66 -14.64
N GLY A 292 10.33 7.96 -13.63
CA GLY A 292 11.58 8.27 -12.92
C GLY A 292 11.42 9.43 -11.95
N SER A 293 11.24 10.66 -12.44
CA SER A 293 11.16 11.86 -11.57
C SER A 293 9.98 11.82 -10.59
N ARG A 294 8.84 11.22 -11.00
CA ARG A 294 7.68 11.06 -10.11
C ARG A 294 7.97 10.22 -8.86
N GLN A 295 8.96 9.31 -8.92
CA GLN A 295 9.38 8.46 -7.79
C GLN A 295 10.48 9.12 -6.94
N ARG A 296 11.21 10.09 -7.47
CA ARG A 296 12.34 10.71 -6.78
C ARG A 296 12.10 12.14 -6.31
N GLY A 297 11.25 12.90 -7.02
CA GLY A 297 11.18 14.35 -6.85
C GLY A 297 12.42 15.04 -7.39
N GLU A 298 12.41 16.37 -7.36
CA GLU A 298 13.46 17.23 -7.93
C GLU A 298 13.83 18.35 -6.94
N GLY A 299 15.00 18.98 -7.18
CA GLY A 299 15.47 20.15 -6.44
C GLY A 299 16.30 19.83 -5.19
N SER A 300 17.07 20.84 -4.76
CA SER A 300 18.07 20.71 -3.67
C SER A 300 17.49 20.23 -2.34
N TYR A 301 16.23 20.62 -2.04
CA TYR A 301 15.58 20.17 -0.82
C TYR A 301 15.32 18.65 -0.86
N MET A 302 14.81 18.13 -1.97
CA MET A 302 14.55 16.70 -2.11
C MET A 302 15.86 15.90 -2.14
N GLU A 303 16.89 16.44 -2.78
CA GLU A 303 18.25 15.86 -2.78
C GLU A 303 18.79 15.74 -1.35
N ALA A 304 18.64 16.77 -0.52
CA ALA A 304 19.02 16.73 0.88
C ALA A 304 18.26 15.66 1.67
N VAL A 305 16.95 15.50 1.43
CA VAL A 305 16.15 14.42 2.06
C VAL A 305 16.67 13.03 1.63
N TRP A 306 17.00 12.85 0.36
CA TRP A 306 17.62 11.61 -0.13
C TRP A 306 18.99 11.35 0.50
N GLN A 307 19.83 12.38 0.63
CA GLN A 307 21.14 12.25 1.30
C GLN A 307 21.00 11.83 2.76
N VAL A 308 20.04 12.42 3.49
CA VAL A 308 19.75 12.03 4.88
C VAL A 308 19.27 10.57 4.95
N PHE A 309 18.37 10.17 4.06
CA PHE A 309 17.90 8.78 4.00
C PHE A 309 19.05 7.81 3.74
N GLU A 310 19.86 8.03 2.70
CA GLU A 310 20.95 7.13 2.32
C GLU A 310 22.06 7.08 3.37
N ALA A 311 22.46 8.22 3.92
CA ALA A 311 23.46 8.25 4.98
C ALA A 311 23.00 7.48 6.23
N THR A 312 21.71 7.64 6.60
CA THR A 312 21.11 6.94 7.74
C THR A 312 21.00 5.44 7.45
N ARG A 313 20.56 5.06 6.25
CA ARG A 313 20.44 3.67 5.80
C ARG A 313 21.79 2.94 5.88
N ILE A 314 22.85 3.57 5.38
CA ILE A 314 24.22 3.03 5.43
C ILE A 314 24.70 2.93 6.87
N LYS A 315 24.57 4.01 7.67
CA LYS A 315 24.98 4.05 9.08
C LYS A 315 24.34 2.94 9.92
N LEU A 316 23.07 2.65 9.67
CA LEU A 316 22.30 1.63 10.40
C LEU A 316 22.53 0.21 9.84
N GLY A 317 23.29 0.04 8.76
CA GLY A 317 23.61 -1.27 8.18
C GLY A 317 22.40 -1.94 7.50
N TYR A 318 21.51 -1.16 6.88
CA TYR A 318 20.50 -1.72 6.01
C TYR A 318 21.13 -2.26 4.72
N GLY A 319 20.81 -3.51 4.39
CA GLY A 319 21.22 -4.18 3.16
C GLY A 319 20.21 -4.04 2.02
N GLU A 320 20.49 -4.77 0.95
CA GLU A 320 19.53 -5.00 -0.11
C GLU A 320 18.44 -5.99 0.35
N PHE A 321 17.25 -5.86 -0.23
CA PHE A 321 16.19 -6.82 0.04
C PHE A 321 16.44 -8.10 -0.78
N PRO A 322 16.29 -9.30 -0.19
CA PRO A 322 16.60 -10.53 -0.90
C PRO A 322 15.67 -10.75 -2.10
N GLU A 323 16.25 -11.14 -3.22
CA GLU A 323 15.49 -11.55 -4.39
C GLU A 323 14.67 -12.82 -4.10
N PRO A 324 13.49 -12.95 -4.70
CA PRO A 324 12.70 -14.17 -4.57
C PRO A 324 13.46 -15.38 -5.10
N ARG A 325 13.33 -16.51 -4.42
CA ARG A 325 13.90 -17.77 -4.92
C ARG A 325 13.22 -18.16 -6.23
N ALA A 326 14.01 -18.32 -7.28
CA ALA A 326 13.52 -18.74 -8.59
C ALA A 326 13.10 -20.22 -8.60
N GLY A 327 12.12 -20.56 -9.43
CA GLY A 327 11.72 -21.94 -9.71
C GLY A 327 11.02 -22.67 -8.56
N THR A 328 10.49 -21.94 -7.57
CA THR A 328 9.75 -22.55 -6.45
C THR A 328 8.32 -22.93 -6.83
N PHE A 329 7.72 -22.25 -7.80
CA PHE A 329 6.35 -22.49 -8.22
C PHE A 329 6.14 -23.93 -8.69
N ALA A 330 5.16 -24.60 -8.12
CA ALA A 330 4.81 -25.98 -8.46
C ALA A 330 3.28 -26.15 -8.41
N ARG A 331 2.71 -26.74 -9.46
CA ARG A 331 1.30 -27.13 -9.42
C ARG A 331 1.15 -28.36 -8.55
N PRO A 332 0.17 -28.38 -7.64
CA PRO A 332 -0.13 -29.60 -6.88
C PRO A 332 -0.45 -30.75 -7.83
N GLY A 333 0.13 -31.92 -7.60
CA GLY A 333 -0.18 -33.12 -8.37
C GLY A 333 -1.68 -33.40 -8.30
N ARG A 334 -2.29 -33.68 -9.43
CA ARG A 334 -3.70 -34.14 -9.44
C ARG A 334 -3.76 -35.56 -8.91
N ALA A 335 -4.84 -35.89 -8.13
CA ALA A 335 -5.11 -37.25 -7.76
C ALA A 335 -5.26 -38.10 -9.05
N GLY A 336 -4.28 -38.95 -9.34
CA GLY A 336 -4.18 -39.74 -10.59
C GLY A 336 -2.97 -39.42 -11.46
N ASP A 337 -2.20 -38.35 -11.17
CA ASP A 337 -0.92 -38.15 -11.83
C ASP A 337 0.05 -39.24 -11.42
N GLN A 338 0.41 -40.10 -12.35
CA GLN A 338 1.40 -41.15 -12.16
C GLN A 338 2.75 -40.48 -11.88
N LEU A 339 3.26 -40.62 -10.65
CA LEU A 339 4.62 -40.24 -10.33
C LEU A 339 5.54 -40.99 -11.29
N GLY A 340 6.19 -40.29 -12.20
CA GLY A 340 7.13 -40.91 -13.12
C GLY A 340 8.22 -41.63 -12.34
N LEU A 341 8.19 -42.95 -12.45
CA LEU A 341 9.22 -43.85 -11.95
C LEU A 341 10.39 -43.86 -12.95
N PHE A 342 11.11 -42.68 -13.05
CA PHE A 342 12.43 -42.69 -13.67
C PHE A 342 13.28 -41.54 -13.11
#